data_70ec2bfa8d32d9ec00eafcf5c19622a4
#
_entry.id   70ec2bfa8d32d9ec00eafcf5c19622a4
#
_cell.length_a   1.000
_cell.length_b   1.000
_cell.length_c   1.000
_cell.angle_alpha   90.00
_cell.angle_beta   90.00
_cell.angle_gamma   90.00
#
_symmetry.space_group_name_H-M   'P 1'
#
loop_
_entity.id
_entity.type
_entity.pdbx_description
1 polymer ?
#
loop_
_entity_poly.entity_id
_entity_poly.type
_entity_poly.pdbx_seq_one_letter_code
_entity_poly.pdbx_strand_id
1 'polypeptide(L)'
;MGFMKVSPKPGMFTDGTRYTAEGTWYDADKVRFRKGFAEKIGGWAKYITASFLGTCRKLHDWVTDSGSKYTGIGTHLKLYVNLGGGYYDITPVRSTVTLGSDPIATVDETAVITFTTSSAHGAVSGDYVTIAGATASGGIGTGSINKEHRIVALGAPDGSNVDTKFRVVCDAQATSTDTGEGGSSVTAAFQINTGLDVFVDGGGYGSGTWGSSTWGSATSIGQSSQLRIWSMDNFGDDMIACVRQGKIFYWDESNGTSTRAIPLEEATRRTLTLLSNPISVTNTSSVITITDKGGHGAVVGDKVTLSGAADVGGVAAANINKEHTIATVPNKRTFTVDTGDAASSTTTGGGSSVVATYQAGTYYPPVGAYQVLMSDTGRHVVALGCTGVNSTDINPLNVRWSSASTVGTWQPLSTNSAGGQELASGSEIIGGLSTRQEIIIWTDVGLTSMRYIGSPYYFSFTEVAKGMSMISPNAAVNANGRIFFMDRGDFYSYAGSVQKLQCPVLSTVFDDLDLGQRNKVVAGHNPDFSEVMWFYPSESGSG
;
A
#
# COMPACT_ATOMS: atom_id res chain seq x y z
N MET A 1 59.41 -32.57 -3.58
CA MET A 1 58.04 -32.41 -3.04
C MET A 1 57.05 -32.63 -4.16
N GLY A 2 56.20 -33.66 -4.07
CA GLY A 2 55.15 -33.90 -5.07
C GLY A 2 54.03 -32.88 -4.88
N PHE A 3 53.59 -32.23 -5.96
CA PHE A 3 52.40 -31.38 -5.94
C PHE A 3 51.16 -32.25 -5.89
N MET A 4 50.33 -32.08 -4.87
CA MET A 4 49.03 -32.73 -4.78
C MET A 4 47.99 -31.78 -5.32
N LYS A 5 47.21 -32.20 -6.32
CA LYS A 5 46.09 -31.43 -6.86
C LYS A 5 44.92 -31.59 -5.87
N VAL A 6 44.57 -30.53 -5.17
CA VAL A 6 43.37 -30.47 -4.35
C VAL A 6 42.25 -29.83 -5.18
N SER A 7 41.15 -30.53 -5.42
CA SER A 7 39.97 -30.04 -6.14
C SER A 7 38.74 -30.23 -5.25
N PRO A 8 38.48 -29.30 -4.32
CA PRO A 8 37.32 -29.40 -3.45
C PRO A 8 36.04 -29.26 -4.29
N LYS A 9 34.99 -29.96 -3.87
CA LYS A 9 33.67 -29.85 -4.49
C LYS A 9 33.11 -28.43 -4.27
N PRO A 10 32.39 -27.87 -5.25
CA PRO A 10 31.76 -26.55 -5.09
C PRO A 10 30.64 -26.62 -4.05
N GLY A 11 30.48 -25.54 -3.31
CA GLY A 11 29.47 -25.39 -2.25
C GLY A 11 30.08 -25.49 -0.85
N MET A 12 29.37 -24.94 0.12
CA MET A 12 29.69 -25.04 1.54
C MET A 12 28.93 -26.21 2.16
N PHE A 13 29.55 -26.89 3.10
CA PHE A 13 28.96 -28.00 3.84
C PHE A 13 29.25 -27.85 5.33
N THR A 14 28.28 -27.34 6.07
CA THR A 14 28.40 -27.10 7.52
C THR A 14 27.54 -28.07 8.34
N ASP A 15 26.50 -28.66 7.71
CA ASP A 15 25.56 -29.59 8.37
C ASP A 15 26.17 -30.99 8.56
N GLY A 16 27.25 -31.07 9.27
CA GLY A 16 27.88 -32.34 9.52
C GLY A 16 29.21 -32.20 10.24
N THR A 17 29.86 -33.32 10.46
CA THR A 17 31.19 -33.32 11.03
C THR A 17 32.23 -32.92 9.97
N ARG A 18 33.38 -32.36 10.39
CA ARG A 18 34.48 -32.04 9.47
C ARG A 18 34.99 -33.26 8.68
N TYR A 19 34.75 -34.48 9.17
CA TYR A 19 35.04 -35.70 8.45
C TYR A 19 34.07 -35.98 7.29
N THR A 20 32.78 -35.69 7.47
CA THR A 20 31.78 -35.84 6.39
C THR A 20 31.89 -34.74 5.35
N ALA A 21 32.52 -33.62 5.69
CA ALA A 21 32.79 -32.49 4.81
C ALA A 21 34.14 -32.62 4.06
N GLU A 22 34.86 -33.76 4.18
CA GLU A 22 36.14 -33.96 3.51
C GLU A 22 36.01 -33.75 1.98
N GLY A 23 36.88 -32.91 1.42
CA GLY A 23 36.83 -32.54 0.00
C GLY A 23 35.78 -31.48 -0.35
N THR A 24 35.15 -30.84 0.61
CA THR A 24 34.23 -29.70 0.45
C THR A 24 34.76 -28.46 1.16
N TRP A 25 34.09 -27.32 0.97
CA TRP A 25 34.36 -26.11 1.74
C TRP A 25 33.54 -26.11 3.02
N TYR A 26 34.18 -25.94 4.15
CA TYR A 26 33.50 -25.91 5.45
C TYR A 26 33.02 -24.51 5.82
N ASP A 27 33.80 -23.49 5.43
CA ASP A 27 33.48 -22.09 5.69
C ASP A 27 33.95 -21.22 4.52
N ALA A 28 33.15 -20.22 4.15
CA ALA A 28 33.49 -19.24 3.14
C ALA A 28 32.62 -17.99 3.31
N ASP A 29 33.24 -16.82 3.22
CA ASP A 29 32.59 -15.51 3.23
C ASP A 29 32.85 -14.79 1.90
N LYS A 30 31.81 -14.17 1.34
CA LYS A 30 31.87 -13.38 0.09
C LYS A 30 32.41 -14.18 -1.11
N VAL A 31 32.10 -15.46 -1.17
CA VAL A 31 32.51 -16.39 -2.22
C VAL A 31 31.29 -16.95 -2.94
N ARG A 32 31.36 -17.04 -4.25
CA ARG A 32 30.43 -17.83 -5.08
C ARG A 32 31.14 -19.01 -5.70
N PHE A 33 30.37 -20.03 -6.08
CA PHE A 33 30.89 -21.20 -6.78
C PHE A 33 30.39 -21.16 -8.23
N ARG A 34 31.31 -20.96 -9.18
CA ARG A 34 31.00 -20.88 -10.60
C ARG A 34 31.81 -21.90 -11.38
N LYS A 35 31.15 -22.67 -12.21
CA LYS A 35 31.79 -23.74 -13.02
C LYS A 35 32.70 -24.68 -12.22
N GLY A 36 32.33 -24.93 -10.96
CA GLY A 36 33.11 -25.80 -10.07
C GLY A 36 34.26 -25.12 -9.30
N PHE A 37 34.46 -23.83 -9.50
CA PHE A 37 35.52 -23.06 -8.82
C PHE A 37 34.93 -22.03 -7.87
N ALA A 38 35.62 -21.80 -6.76
CA ALA A 38 35.32 -20.69 -5.86
C ALA A 38 35.87 -19.38 -6.44
N GLU A 39 35.04 -18.37 -6.54
CA GLU A 39 35.41 -17.00 -6.93
C GLU A 39 34.86 -15.98 -5.94
N LYS A 40 35.55 -14.85 -5.80
CA LYS A 40 35.08 -13.78 -4.93
C LYS A 40 33.80 -13.17 -5.49
N ILE A 41 32.81 -12.94 -4.62
CA ILE A 41 31.68 -12.06 -4.93
C ILE A 41 32.22 -10.63 -4.94
N GLY A 42 31.97 -9.89 -6.03
CA GLY A 42 32.30 -8.46 -6.11
C GLY A 42 31.51 -7.66 -5.07
N GLY A 43 31.99 -6.46 -4.76
CA GLY A 43 31.27 -5.55 -3.87
C GLY A 43 30.02 -4.96 -4.50
N TRP A 44 29.18 -4.32 -3.69
CA TRP A 44 28.03 -3.54 -4.12
C TRP A 44 28.48 -2.11 -4.44
N ALA A 45 28.07 -1.59 -5.56
CA ALA A 45 28.22 -0.18 -5.91
C ALA A 45 26.87 0.53 -5.84
N LYS A 46 26.86 1.78 -5.42
CA LYS A 46 25.64 2.59 -5.48
C LYS A 46 25.22 2.76 -6.93
N TYR A 47 23.99 2.42 -7.24
CA TYR A 47 23.39 2.62 -8.55
C TYR A 47 23.17 4.12 -8.84
N ILE A 48 22.76 4.87 -7.80
CA ILE A 48 22.46 6.31 -7.89
C ILE A 48 23.11 7.00 -6.67
N THR A 49 23.59 8.23 -6.87
CA THR A 49 24.19 9.05 -5.80
C THR A 49 23.14 9.65 -4.86
N ALA A 50 21.91 9.87 -5.35
CA ALA A 50 20.79 10.34 -4.54
C ALA A 50 20.39 9.28 -3.50
N SER A 51 19.73 9.73 -2.44
CA SER A 51 19.20 8.88 -1.37
C SER A 51 17.70 9.13 -1.20
N PHE A 52 16.99 8.14 -0.71
CA PHE A 52 15.59 8.20 -0.30
C PHE A 52 15.46 7.99 1.20
N LEU A 53 14.33 8.39 1.77
CA LEU A 53 14.06 8.25 3.21
C LEU A 53 13.51 6.85 3.52
N GLY A 54 14.03 6.27 4.59
CA GLY A 54 13.56 4.99 5.12
C GLY A 54 14.31 3.78 4.57
N THR A 55 14.06 2.62 5.18
CA THR A 55 14.62 1.33 4.76
C THR A 55 13.75 0.76 3.64
N CYS A 56 14.36 0.42 2.51
CA CYS A 56 13.68 -0.20 1.38
C CYS A 56 13.14 -1.59 1.77
N ARG A 57 11.87 -1.83 1.48
CA ARG A 57 11.17 -3.09 1.77
C ARG A 57 10.67 -3.80 0.51
N LYS A 58 10.56 -3.07 -0.59
CA LYS A 58 10.17 -3.62 -1.90
C LYS A 58 10.74 -2.77 -3.01
N LEU A 59 11.20 -3.44 -4.06
CA LEU A 59 11.53 -2.86 -5.36
C LEU A 59 10.66 -3.52 -6.43
N HIS A 60 10.25 -2.74 -7.43
CA HIS A 60 9.57 -3.24 -8.61
C HIS A 60 9.99 -2.44 -9.83
N ASP A 61 10.52 -3.11 -10.84
CA ASP A 61 11.01 -2.50 -12.07
C ASP A 61 10.05 -2.78 -13.22
N TRP A 62 9.73 -1.74 -14.00
CA TRP A 62 8.97 -1.91 -15.24
C TRP A 62 9.44 -0.93 -16.33
N VAL A 63 8.98 -1.19 -17.54
CA VAL A 63 9.24 -0.34 -18.71
C VAL A 63 7.90 0.03 -19.30
N THR A 64 7.69 1.32 -19.56
CA THR A 64 6.49 1.84 -20.21
C THR A 64 6.49 1.57 -21.70
N ASP A 65 5.33 1.70 -22.32
CA ASP A 65 5.19 1.61 -23.79
C ASP A 65 6.04 2.66 -24.52
N SER A 66 6.32 3.81 -23.88
CA SER A 66 7.24 4.86 -24.37
C SER A 66 8.72 4.49 -24.24
N GLY A 67 9.05 3.39 -23.55
CA GLY A 67 10.43 2.94 -23.29
C GLY A 67 11.07 3.56 -22.05
N SER A 68 10.35 4.33 -21.25
CA SER A 68 10.83 4.86 -19.97
C SER A 68 10.97 3.74 -18.95
N LYS A 69 12.10 3.74 -18.22
CA LYS A 69 12.37 2.72 -17.18
C LYS A 69 12.08 3.30 -15.81
N TYR A 70 11.14 2.70 -15.13
CA TYR A 70 10.77 3.06 -13.77
C TYR A 70 11.18 1.98 -12.78
N THR A 71 11.48 2.39 -11.55
CA THR A 71 11.62 1.52 -10.39
C THR A 71 10.75 2.05 -9.26
N GLY A 72 9.74 1.32 -8.84
CA GLY A 72 8.98 1.58 -7.63
C GLY A 72 9.78 1.19 -6.40
N ILE A 73 9.79 2.04 -5.36
CA ILE A 73 10.55 1.84 -4.13
C ILE A 73 9.63 2.07 -2.95
N GLY A 74 9.28 1.00 -2.26
CA GLY A 74 8.50 1.05 -1.02
C GLY A 74 9.40 1.01 0.20
N THR A 75 9.37 2.07 1.03
CA THR A 75 10.10 2.13 2.29
C THR A 75 9.14 2.08 3.48
N HIS A 76 9.65 1.93 4.69
CA HIS A 76 8.78 2.00 5.87
C HIS A 76 8.20 3.41 6.11
N LEU A 77 8.81 4.45 5.53
CA LEU A 77 8.37 5.84 5.65
C LEU A 77 7.57 6.32 4.44
N LYS A 78 7.99 5.96 3.22
CA LYS A 78 7.52 6.59 1.99
C LYS A 78 7.41 5.62 0.81
N LEU A 79 6.76 6.08 -0.24
CA LEU A 79 6.68 5.43 -1.55
C LEU A 79 7.31 6.34 -2.60
N TYR A 80 8.25 5.80 -3.38
CA TYR A 80 8.94 6.54 -4.44
C TYR A 80 8.84 5.84 -5.78
N VAL A 81 9.01 6.60 -6.84
CA VAL A 81 9.42 6.10 -8.15
C VAL A 81 10.78 6.68 -8.52
N ASN A 82 11.62 5.85 -9.11
CA ASN A 82 12.86 6.29 -9.75
C ASN A 82 12.64 6.41 -11.25
N LEU A 83 13.09 7.51 -11.83
CA LEU A 83 13.14 7.74 -13.27
C LEU A 83 14.41 8.52 -13.59
N GLY A 84 15.23 8.02 -14.52
CA GLY A 84 16.41 8.73 -14.99
C GLY A 84 17.45 9.07 -13.92
N GLY A 85 17.49 8.32 -12.81
CA GLY A 85 18.41 8.54 -11.70
C GLY A 85 17.91 9.52 -10.62
N GLY A 86 16.68 10.01 -10.72
CA GLY A 86 15.99 10.80 -9.68
C GLY A 86 15.02 9.95 -8.88
N TYR A 87 14.89 10.24 -7.59
CA TYR A 87 13.83 9.69 -6.73
C TYR A 87 12.72 10.72 -6.56
N TYR A 88 11.50 10.33 -6.92
CA TYR A 88 10.32 11.17 -6.85
C TYR A 88 9.37 10.62 -5.79
N ASP A 89 9.01 11.44 -4.82
CA ASP A 89 8.10 11.07 -3.73
C ASP A 89 6.65 11.04 -4.23
N ILE A 90 6.11 9.85 -4.38
CA ILE A 90 4.72 9.62 -4.75
C ILE A 90 3.87 9.10 -3.58
N THR A 91 4.36 9.27 -2.34
CA THR A 91 3.65 8.80 -1.14
C THR A 91 2.22 9.35 -1.11
N PRO A 92 1.19 8.51 -0.96
CA PRO A 92 -0.19 8.95 -0.95
C PRO A 92 -0.49 9.95 0.18
N VAL A 93 -1.33 10.94 -0.12
CA VAL A 93 -1.94 11.82 0.89
C VAL A 93 -3.26 11.19 1.32
N ARG A 94 -3.41 10.94 2.63
CA ARG A 94 -4.64 10.35 3.18
C ARG A 94 -5.73 11.39 3.46
N SER A 95 -5.34 12.62 3.73
CA SER A 95 -6.27 13.73 3.96
C SER A 95 -5.58 15.08 3.82
N THR A 96 -6.29 16.05 3.29
CA THR A 96 -5.89 17.45 3.31
C THR A 96 -6.93 18.22 4.11
N VAL A 97 -6.48 18.95 5.14
CA VAL A 97 -7.36 19.69 6.05
C VAL A 97 -7.01 21.15 5.95
N THR A 98 -8.01 22.01 5.80
CA THR A 98 -7.83 23.46 6.01
C THR A 98 -7.84 23.69 7.51
N LEU A 99 -6.76 24.27 8.02
CA LEU A 99 -6.66 24.66 9.42
C LEU A 99 -7.51 25.92 9.65
N GLY A 100 -7.97 26.14 10.84
CA GLY A 100 -8.74 27.37 11.16
C GLY A 100 -7.91 28.64 10.95
N SER A 101 -8.50 29.79 11.26
CA SER A 101 -7.75 31.05 11.30
C SER A 101 -6.65 31.00 12.35
N ASP A 102 -5.47 31.41 11.95
CA ASP A 102 -4.30 31.57 12.81
C ASP A 102 -3.95 30.31 13.63
N PRO A 103 -3.74 29.15 12.95
CA PRO A 103 -3.61 27.84 13.60
C PRO A 103 -2.22 27.57 14.17
N ILE A 104 -1.29 28.52 14.09
CA ILE A 104 0.12 28.34 14.47
C ILE A 104 0.38 28.95 15.84
N ALA A 105 1.15 28.22 16.65
CA ALA A 105 1.75 28.73 17.87
C ALA A 105 3.26 28.47 17.89
N THR A 106 4.03 29.47 18.28
CA THR A 106 5.49 29.47 18.41
C THR A 106 5.91 29.71 19.85
N VAL A 107 7.13 29.30 20.18
CA VAL A 107 7.78 29.59 21.47
C VAL A 107 9.15 30.20 21.15
N ASP A 108 9.46 31.30 21.76
CA ASP A 108 10.74 32.03 21.58
C ASP A 108 11.95 31.10 21.75
N GLU A 109 12.97 31.32 20.94
CA GLU A 109 14.21 30.54 20.90
C GLU A 109 14.05 29.04 20.53
N THR A 110 12.86 28.60 20.08
CA THR A 110 12.64 27.23 19.60
C THR A 110 12.35 27.16 18.11
N ALA A 111 12.76 26.08 17.46
CA ALA A 111 12.40 25.77 16.07
C ALA A 111 11.11 24.94 16.00
N VAL A 112 10.50 24.60 17.12
CA VAL A 112 9.29 23.76 17.19
C VAL A 112 8.05 24.62 17.06
N ILE A 113 7.26 24.36 16.02
CA ILE A 113 5.95 24.98 15.80
C ILE A 113 4.85 23.99 16.17
N THR A 114 3.79 24.50 16.81
CA THR A 114 2.56 23.76 17.09
C THR A 114 1.47 24.20 16.12
N PHE A 115 0.86 23.25 15.43
CA PHE A 115 -0.30 23.46 14.58
C PHE A 115 -1.57 22.94 15.28
N THR A 116 -2.68 23.65 15.07
CA THR A 116 -4.00 23.27 15.58
C THR A 116 -4.94 22.96 14.42
N THR A 117 -5.61 21.82 14.45
CA THR A 117 -6.65 21.41 13.50
C THR A 117 -8.03 21.56 14.14
N SER A 118 -9.05 21.81 13.32
CA SER A 118 -10.45 21.91 13.78
C SER A 118 -11.08 20.55 14.12
N SER A 119 -10.49 19.46 13.63
CA SER A 119 -10.95 18.08 13.87
C SER A 119 -9.74 17.17 14.06
N ALA A 120 -9.99 15.95 14.52
CA ALA A 120 -8.93 14.95 14.73
C ALA A 120 -8.15 14.70 13.44
N HIS A 121 -6.82 14.83 13.49
CA HIS A 121 -5.95 14.68 12.33
C HIS A 121 -5.54 13.22 12.05
N GLY A 122 -5.70 12.31 13.01
CA GLY A 122 -5.36 10.89 12.87
C GLY A 122 -3.89 10.58 12.55
N ALA A 123 -2.99 11.56 12.75
CA ALA A 123 -1.56 11.36 12.57
C ALA A 123 -0.93 10.76 13.83
N VAL A 124 0.19 10.10 13.64
CA VAL A 124 1.05 9.63 14.73
C VAL A 124 2.40 10.34 14.68
N SER A 125 3.12 10.31 15.79
CA SER A 125 4.50 10.85 15.80
C SER A 125 5.37 10.09 14.81
N GLY A 126 6.11 10.82 13.98
CA GLY A 126 6.91 10.25 12.91
C GLY A 126 6.28 10.35 11.51
N ASP A 127 4.98 10.63 11.41
CA ASP A 127 4.28 10.85 10.13
C ASP A 127 4.76 12.11 9.43
N TYR A 128 4.47 12.21 8.13
CA TYR A 128 4.79 13.38 7.32
C TYR A 128 3.53 14.18 6.98
N VAL A 129 3.68 15.50 7.01
CA VAL A 129 2.64 16.46 6.66
C VAL A 129 3.24 17.57 5.81
N THR A 130 2.54 17.96 4.75
CA THR A 130 2.92 19.13 3.94
C THR A 130 2.05 20.30 4.34
N ILE A 131 2.68 21.39 4.79
CA ILE A 131 2.01 22.65 5.14
C ILE A 131 2.08 23.58 3.95
N ALA A 132 0.98 24.27 3.66
CA ALA A 132 0.91 25.29 2.63
C ALA A 132 -0.02 26.44 3.06
N GLY A 133 0.18 27.62 2.46
CA GLY A 133 -0.66 28.80 2.70
C GLY A 133 -0.42 29.53 4.02
N ALA A 134 0.57 29.14 4.82
CA ALA A 134 0.90 29.83 6.06
C ALA A 134 1.68 31.13 5.78
N THR A 135 1.38 32.17 6.54
CA THR A 135 2.19 33.40 6.63
C THR A 135 3.36 33.18 7.59
N ALA A 136 4.31 34.11 7.61
CA ALA A 136 5.39 34.09 8.60
C ALA A 136 4.81 34.18 10.02
N SER A 137 5.35 33.40 10.94
CA SER A 137 4.84 33.28 12.31
C SER A 137 6.00 33.24 13.30
N GLY A 138 5.92 34.00 14.39
CA GLY A 138 6.95 34.08 15.43
C GLY A 138 8.34 34.43 14.87
N GLY A 139 8.45 35.18 13.77
CA GLY A 139 9.70 35.47 13.10
C GLY A 139 10.23 34.36 12.18
N ILE A 140 9.57 33.21 12.12
CA ILE A 140 9.91 32.13 11.18
C ILE A 140 9.30 32.44 9.82
N GLY A 141 10.15 32.44 8.78
CA GLY A 141 9.73 32.78 7.42
C GLY A 141 8.87 31.70 6.77
N THR A 142 8.01 32.13 5.81
CA THR A 142 7.07 31.25 5.08
C THR A 142 7.71 30.04 4.44
N GLY A 143 8.93 30.16 3.88
CA GLY A 143 9.63 29.03 3.24
C GLY A 143 10.09 27.96 4.21
N SER A 144 10.25 28.29 5.50
CA SER A 144 10.55 27.31 6.55
C SER A 144 9.29 26.60 7.06
N ILE A 145 8.13 27.24 6.91
CA ILE A 145 6.82 26.71 7.35
C ILE A 145 6.14 25.93 6.22
N ASN A 146 6.06 26.52 5.02
CA ASN A 146 5.32 25.97 3.88
C ASN A 146 6.14 24.94 3.11
N LYS A 147 6.29 23.76 3.70
CA LYS A 147 6.98 22.60 3.11
C LYS A 147 6.53 21.32 3.78
N GLU A 148 7.12 20.21 3.38
CA GLU A 148 6.95 18.95 4.06
C GLU A 148 7.73 18.92 5.37
N HIS A 149 7.06 18.46 6.43
CA HIS A 149 7.62 18.29 7.76
C HIS A 149 7.37 16.88 8.29
N ARG A 150 8.26 16.41 9.14
CA ARG A 150 8.02 15.25 9.97
C ARG A 150 7.38 15.69 11.29
N ILE A 151 6.31 15.05 11.69
CA ILE A 151 5.65 15.29 12.97
C ILE A 151 6.53 14.71 14.08
N VAL A 152 7.04 15.56 14.95
CA VAL A 152 7.94 15.15 16.04
C VAL A 152 7.19 14.81 17.32
N ALA A 153 6.02 15.38 17.52
CA ALA A 153 5.16 15.06 18.66
C ALA A 153 3.71 15.45 18.37
N LEU A 154 2.79 14.81 19.08
CA LEU A 154 1.37 15.15 19.09
C LEU A 154 1.03 16.00 20.32
N GLY A 155 -0.07 16.73 20.24
CA GLY A 155 -0.56 17.60 21.32
C GLY A 155 0.21 18.90 21.49
N ALA A 156 -0.25 19.70 22.42
CA ALA A 156 0.44 20.90 22.88
C ALA A 156 1.72 20.53 23.68
N PRO A 157 2.58 21.51 24.02
CA PRO A 157 3.78 21.24 24.83
C PRO A 157 3.49 20.60 26.20
N ASP A 158 2.30 20.80 26.75
CA ASP A 158 1.81 20.19 27.99
C ASP A 158 1.23 18.77 27.81
N GLY A 159 1.25 18.25 26.58
CA GLY A 159 0.69 16.94 26.22
C GLY A 159 -0.82 16.91 26.04
N SER A 160 -1.52 18.04 26.10
CA SER A 160 -2.96 18.12 25.84
C SER A 160 -3.30 18.14 24.36
N ASN A 161 -4.57 17.82 24.02
CA ASN A 161 -5.12 17.92 22.65
C ASN A 161 -4.35 17.11 21.59
N VAL A 162 -3.93 15.89 21.91
CA VAL A 162 -3.15 15.00 21.03
C VAL A 162 -3.81 14.69 19.69
N ASP A 163 -5.13 14.74 19.62
CA ASP A 163 -5.89 14.45 18.39
C ASP A 163 -6.02 15.66 17.47
N THR A 164 -5.90 16.88 17.99
CA THR A 164 -6.12 18.13 17.26
C THR A 164 -4.90 19.03 17.18
N LYS A 165 -3.78 18.67 17.81
CA LYS A 165 -2.53 19.41 17.73
C LYS A 165 -1.37 18.51 17.38
N PHE A 166 -0.48 19.02 16.54
CA PHE A 166 0.78 18.35 16.21
C PHE A 166 1.91 19.36 16.14
N ARG A 167 3.13 18.87 16.33
CA ARG A 167 4.34 19.70 16.36
C ARG A 167 5.33 19.25 15.30
N VAL A 168 5.94 20.24 14.66
CA VAL A 168 7.00 20.03 13.67
C VAL A 168 8.21 20.89 14.00
N VAL A 169 9.37 20.54 13.42
CA VAL A 169 10.59 21.35 13.54
C VAL A 169 10.79 22.12 12.24
N CYS A 170 10.96 23.41 12.33
CA CYS A 170 11.34 24.30 11.24
C CYS A 170 12.86 24.47 11.13
N ASP A 171 13.34 25.08 10.02
CA ASP A 171 14.78 25.32 9.81
C ASP A 171 15.30 26.51 10.62
N ALA A 172 14.41 27.37 11.10
CA ALA A 172 14.74 28.57 11.88
C ALA A 172 14.05 28.53 13.25
N GLN A 173 14.67 29.18 14.22
CA GLN A 173 14.07 29.37 15.55
C GLN A 173 13.10 30.56 15.52
N ALA A 174 12.06 30.49 16.32
CA ALA A 174 11.18 31.61 16.58
C ALA A 174 11.92 32.69 17.37
N THR A 175 11.58 33.95 17.11
CA THR A 175 12.10 35.13 17.79
C THR A 175 11.05 35.77 18.71
N SER A 176 9.87 35.13 18.82
CA SER A 176 8.80 35.51 19.73
C SER A 176 7.95 34.28 20.09
N THR A 177 7.33 34.36 21.28
CA THR A 177 6.29 33.42 21.70
C THR A 177 4.96 34.00 21.31
N ASP A 178 4.32 33.38 20.32
CA ASP A 178 3.03 33.84 19.79
C ASP A 178 2.05 32.68 19.71
N THR A 179 0.77 32.99 19.88
CA THR A 179 -0.34 32.05 19.73
C THR A 179 -1.38 32.67 18.82
N GLY A 180 -1.85 31.91 17.84
CA GLY A 180 -2.84 32.41 16.89
C GLY A 180 -2.23 33.22 15.78
N GLU A 181 -1.30 32.61 15.05
CA GLU A 181 -0.68 33.14 13.82
C GLU A 181 -0.86 32.18 12.65
N GLY A 182 -0.35 32.57 11.46
CA GLY A 182 -0.33 31.73 10.25
C GLY A 182 -1.36 32.13 9.20
N GLY A 183 -2.37 32.92 9.56
CA GLY A 183 -3.42 33.38 8.64
C GLY A 183 -4.55 32.38 8.46
N SER A 184 -5.50 32.67 7.55
CA SER A 184 -6.75 31.92 7.38
C SER A 184 -6.72 30.85 6.28
N SER A 185 -5.61 30.74 5.54
CA SER A 185 -5.51 29.87 4.34
C SER A 185 -4.57 28.69 4.54
N VAL A 186 -4.21 28.38 5.78
CA VAL A 186 -3.26 27.30 6.08
C VAL A 186 -3.90 25.94 5.83
N THR A 187 -3.23 25.12 5.04
CA THR A 187 -3.61 23.73 4.80
C THR A 187 -2.54 22.78 5.27
N ALA A 188 -2.97 21.61 5.76
CA ALA A 188 -2.12 20.50 6.15
C ALA A 188 -2.52 19.25 5.36
N ALA A 189 -1.63 18.78 4.48
CA ALA A 189 -1.80 17.55 3.74
C ALA A 189 -1.04 16.42 4.43
N PHE A 190 -1.77 15.57 5.13
CA PHE A 190 -1.22 14.42 5.86
C PHE A 190 -0.99 13.25 4.90
N GLN A 191 0.22 12.73 4.87
CA GLN A 191 0.53 11.51 4.15
C GLN A 191 -0.03 10.29 4.88
N ILE A 192 -0.03 9.13 4.20
CA ILE A 192 -0.33 7.86 4.88
C ILE A 192 0.61 7.68 6.06
N ASN A 193 0.09 7.12 7.14
CA ASN A 193 0.88 6.88 8.35
C ASN A 193 2.15 6.08 8.02
N THR A 194 3.26 6.44 8.64
CA THR A 194 4.51 5.69 8.54
C THR A 194 4.38 4.33 9.22
N GLY A 195 5.16 3.36 8.78
CA GLY A 195 5.25 2.06 9.44
C GLY A 195 6.54 1.91 10.22
N LEU A 196 6.64 0.83 10.98
CA LEU A 196 7.88 0.49 11.68
C LEU A 196 8.90 -0.13 10.74
N ASP A 197 10.18 0.05 11.08
CA ASP A 197 11.32 -0.60 10.45
C ASP A 197 11.61 -1.99 11.04
N VAL A 198 11.03 -2.27 12.20
CA VAL A 198 11.14 -3.55 12.90
C VAL A 198 9.75 -4.13 13.14
N PHE A 199 9.66 -5.45 13.17
CA PHE A 199 8.44 -6.11 13.61
C PHE A 199 8.38 -6.05 15.14
N VAL A 200 7.25 -5.57 15.67
CA VAL A 200 6.94 -5.58 17.10
C VAL A 200 5.79 -6.54 17.32
N ASP A 201 6.03 -7.59 18.09
CA ASP A 201 4.98 -8.53 18.46
C ASP A 201 4.04 -7.84 19.47
N GLY A 202 2.89 -7.40 19.00
CA GLY A 202 1.95 -6.59 19.77
C GLY A 202 0.70 -7.35 20.23
N GLY A 203 0.61 -8.62 19.93
CA GLY A 203 -0.52 -9.46 20.30
C GLY A 203 -0.07 -10.71 21.02
N GLY A 204 -0.39 -10.85 22.28
CA GLY A 204 -0.12 -12.08 23.02
C GLY A 204 -0.17 -11.86 24.52
N TYR A 205 -0.18 -12.96 25.24
CA TYR A 205 -0.13 -12.95 26.71
C TYR A 205 1.24 -12.39 27.15
N GLY A 206 1.25 -11.20 27.72
CA GLY A 206 2.48 -10.53 28.18
C GLY A 206 3.06 -9.47 27.24
N SER A 207 2.45 -9.21 26.07
CA SER A 207 2.81 -8.07 25.24
C SER A 207 2.18 -6.80 25.77
N GLY A 208 2.97 -5.96 26.42
CA GLY A 208 2.54 -4.69 27.01
C GLY A 208 2.95 -4.52 28.46
N THR A 209 2.78 -3.31 28.97
CA THR A 209 3.07 -3.00 30.37
C THR A 209 2.06 -3.70 31.27
N TRP A 210 2.52 -4.45 32.25
CA TRP A 210 1.67 -5.09 33.26
C TRP A 210 0.76 -4.04 33.91
N GLY A 211 -0.55 -4.28 33.88
CA GLY A 211 -1.55 -3.41 34.50
C GLY A 211 -2.11 -2.30 33.62
N SER A 212 -1.76 -2.22 32.34
CA SER A 212 -2.23 -1.14 31.43
C SER A 212 -3.54 -1.43 30.69
N SER A 213 -4.11 -2.65 30.79
CA SER A 213 -5.40 -3.00 30.18
C SER A 213 -6.21 -3.97 31.04
N THR A 214 -7.52 -3.99 30.83
CA THR A 214 -8.43 -4.96 31.46
C THR A 214 -8.17 -6.37 30.91
N TRP A 215 -8.28 -7.38 31.78
CA TRP A 215 -8.19 -8.79 31.39
C TRP A 215 -9.18 -9.10 30.25
N GLY A 216 -8.67 -9.63 29.15
CA GLY A 216 -9.48 -10.00 27.98
C GLY A 216 -9.52 -8.95 26.84
N SER A 217 -8.85 -7.81 26.97
CA SER A 217 -8.73 -6.85 25.89
C SER A 217 -7.48 -7.15 25.06
N ALA A 218 -7.68 -7.53 23.80
CA ALA A 218 -6.59 -7.62 22.84
C ALA A 218 -6.06 -6.22 22.55
N THR A 219 -4.75 -6.03 22.66
CA THR A 219 -4.11 -4.79 22.18
C THR A 219 -4.10 -4.85 20.65
N SER A 220 -4.92 -4.03 20.00
CA SER A 220 -4.86 -3.90 18.54
C SER A 220 -3.61 -3.11 18.16
N ILE A 221 -2.71 -3.72 17.41
CA ILE A 221 -1.61 -2.98 16.80
C ILE A 221 -2.19 -2.25 15.59
N GLY A 222 -2.19 -0.93 15.64
CA GLY A 222 -2.56 -0.11 14.49
C GLY A 222 -1.56 -0.29 13.33
N GLN A 223 -1.96 0.04 12.10
CA GLN A 223 -1.08 -0.02 10.92
C GLN A 223 0.24 0.74 11.11
N SER A 224 0.23 1.79 11.92
CA SER A 224 1.40 2.60 12.26
C SER A 224 2.42 1.90 13.14
N SER A 225 2.06 0.80 13.80
CA SER A 225 2.93 0.02 14.69
C SER A 225 3.40 -1.30 14.07
N GLN A 226 2.99 -1.62 12.84
CA GLN A 226 3.42 -2.81 12.13
C GLN A 226 4.65 -2.56 11.25
N LEU A 227 5.46 -3.61 11.05
CA LEU A 227 6.48 -3.61 10.02
C LEU A 227 5.84 -3.28 8.67
N ARG A 228 6.31 -2.20 8.03
CA ARG A 228 5.79 -1.80 6.73
C ARG A 228 6.29 -2.77 5.65
N ILE A 229 5.35 -3.49 5.06
CA ILE A 229 5.60 -4.38 3.91
C ILE A 229 4.78 -3.86 2.74
N TRP A 230 5.43 -3.71 1.60
CA TRP A 230 4.81 -3.32 0.34
C TRP A 230 4.71 -4.51 -0.61
N SER A 231 3.65 -4.55 -1.38
CA SER A 231 3.59 -5.26 -2.65
C SER A 231 3.38 -4.24 -3.76
N MET A 232 4.03 -4.45 -4.89
CA MET A 232 3.95 -3.56 -6.04
C MET A 232 3.97 -4.38 -7.31
N ASP A 233 3.20 -3.92 -8.30
CA ASP A 233 3.18 -4.46 -9.65
C ASP A 233 2.75 -3.34 -10.62
N ASN A 234 2.89 -3.54 -11.93
CA ASN A 234 2.50 -2.54 -12.91
C ASN A 234 1.28 -2.99 -13.72
N PHE A 235 0.38 -2.05 -14.00
CA PHE A 235 -0.75 -2.20 -14.91
C PHE A 235 -0.50 -1.38 -16.17
N GLY A 236 0.12 -1.98 -17.18
CA GLY A 236 0.65 -1.21 -18.29
C GLY A 236 1.77 -0.27 -17.82
N ASP A 237 1.62 1.02 -18.09
CA ASP A 237 2.58 2.05 -17.69
C ASP A 237 2.43 2.48 -16.22
N ASP A 238 1.28 2.23 -15.62
CA ASP A 238 0.92 2.67 -14.28
C ASP A 238 1.37 1.68 -13.20
N MET A 239 1.53 2.17 -11.97
CA MET A 239 1.90 1.34 -10.83
C MET A 239 0.72 1.12 -9.88
N ILE A 240 0.56 -0.14 -9.45
CA ILE A 240 -0.31 -0.52 -8.34
C ILE A 240 0.57 -0.92 -7.14
N ALA A 241 0.29 -0.36 -5.99
CA ALA A 241 1.00 -0.65 -4.75
C ALA A 241 0.02 -0.93 -3.61
N CYS A 242 0.38 -1.83 -2.73
CA CYS A 242 -0.42 -2.15 -1.55
C CYS A 242 0.48 -2.20 -0.32
N VAL A 243 0.03 -1.57 0.75
CA VAL A 243 0.57 -1.79 2.09
C VAL A 243 -0.11 -3.03 2.66
N ARG A 244 0.67 -4.00 3.14
CA ARG A 244 0.09 -5.21 3.75
C ARG A 244 -0.89 -4.85 4.86
N GLN A 245 -2.09 -5.44 4.83
CA GLN A 245 -3.23 -5.13 5.71
C GLN A 245 -3.72 -3.68 5.61
N GLY A 246 -3.38 -2.99 4.52
CA GLY A 246 -3.75 -1.60 4.29
C GLY A 246 -4.36 -1.37 2.92
N LYS A 247 -4.43 -0.10 2.55
CA LYS A 247 -5.03 0.32 1.28
C LYS A 247 -4.19 -0.10 0.08
N ILE A 248 -4.88 -0.27 -1.04
CA ILE A 248 -4.30 -0.39 -2.38
C ILE A 248 -4.23 1.02 -2.97
N PHE A 249 -3.09 1.34 -3.57
CA PHE A 249 -2.83 2.64 -4.19
C PHE A 249 -2.55 2.46 -5.68
N TYR A 250 -2.92 3.47 -6.44
CA TYR A 250 -2.69 3.55 -7.88
C TYR A 250 -1.94 4.84 -8.20
N TRP A 251 -0.89 4.73 -8.98
CA TRP A 251 -0.14 5.85 -9.51
C TRP A 251 -0.20 5.81 -11.03
N ASP A 252 -0.78 6.86 -11.61
CA ASP A 252 -0.97 7.04 -13.04
C ASP A 252 0.27 7.77 -13.60
N GLU A 253 1.02 7.08 -14.44
CA GLU A 253 2.25 7.56 -15.09
C GLU A 253 2.00 8.81 -15.92
N SER A 254 0.87 8.88 -16.62
CA SER A 254 0.53 9.98 -17.51
C SER A 254 0.42 11.34 -16.79
N ASN A 255 0.18 11.34 -15.48
CA ASN A 255 0.16 12.53 -14.64
C ASN A 255 1.56 12.98 -14.19
N GLY A 256 2.60 12.22 -14.52
CA GLY A 256 4.00 12.52 -14.24
C GLY A 256 4.43 12.30 -12.79
N THR A 257 5.75 12.38 -12.59
CA THR A 257 6.40 12.06 -11.30
C THR A 257 6.16 13.06 -10.17
N SER A 258 5.57 14.22 -10.45
CA SER A 258 5.16 15.19 -9.44
C SER A 258 3.82 14.88 -8.79
N THR A 259 3.06 13.93 -9.37
CA THR A 259 1.75 13.52 -8.85
C THR A 259 1.90 12.35 -7.90
N ARG A 260 1.19 12.41 -6.78
CA ARG A 260 1.20 11.36 -5.76
C ARG A 260 0.26 10.23 -6.12
N ALA A 261 0.57 9.02 -5.67
CA ALA A 261 -0.34 7.89 -5.75
C ALA A 261 -1.62 8.18 -4.92
N ILE A 262 -2.75 7.67 -5.37
CA ILE A 262 -4.05 7.82 -4.72
C ILE A 262 -4.62 6.44 -4.36
N PRO A 263 -5.53 6.35 -3.39
CA PRO A 263 -6.24 5.10 -3.13
C PRO A 263 -6.93 4.58 -4.39
N LEU A 264 -6.87 3.26 -4.63
CA LEU A 264 -7.49 2.65 -5.80
C LEU A 264 -8.99 2.94 -5.88
N GLU A 265 -9.66 3.03 -4.74
CA GLU A 265 -11.07 3.42 -4.65
C GLU A 265 -11.33 4.84 -5.18
N GLU A 266 -10.36 5.76 -5.05
CA GLU A 266 -10.44 7.12 -5.61
C GLU A 266 -10.10 7.13 -7.11
N ALA A 267 -9.08 6.39 -7.51
CA ALA A 267 -8.71 6.24 -8.92
C ALA A 267 -9.85 5.67 -9.78
N THR A 268 -10.72 4.88 -9.17
CA THR A 268 -11.86 4.25 -9.83
C THR A 268 -13.15 5.04 -9.72
N ARG A 269 -13.15 6.17 -9.03
CA ARG A 269 -14.31 7.09 -8.97
C ARG A 269 -14.50 7.80 -10.30
N ARG A 270 -15.75 7.91 -10.72
CA ARG A 270 -16.13 8.64 -11.91
C ARG A 270 -16.69 10.01 -11.54
N THR A 271 -16.12 11.05 -12.13
CA THR A 271 -16.61 12.42 -11.97
C THR A 271 -17.40 12.83 -13.22
N LEU A 272 -18.65 13.22 -13.03
CA LEU A 272 -19.51 13.74 -14.08
C LEU A 272 -19.44 15.26 -14.08
N THR A 273 -19.17 15.82 -15.25
CA THR A 273 -19.40 17.24 -15.51
C THR A 273 -20.85 17.42 -15.89
N LEU A 274 -21.64 17.96 -15.00
CA LEU A 274 -23.07 18.14 -15.21
C LEU A 274 -23.36 19.37 -16.09
N LEU A 275 -24.56 19.46 -16.60
CA LEU A 275 -25.07 20.65 -17.30
C LEU A 275 -25.24 21.81 -16.30
N SER A 276 -25.41 23.03 -16.80
CA SER A 276 -25.86 24.14 -15.95
C SER A 276 -27.25 23.85 -15.40
N ASN A 277 -27.44 24.08 -14.10
CA ASN A 277 -28.67 23.79 -13.37
C ASN A 277 -29.15 22.33 -13.50
N PRO A 278 -28.32 21.35 -13.14
CA PRO A 278 -28.58 19.94 -13.41
C PRO A 278 -29.58 19.30 -12.43
N ILE A 279 -29.97 20.01 -11.39
CA ILE A 279 -30.81 19.51 -10.30
C ILE A 279 -32.23 19.92 -10.49
N SER A 280 -33.15 18.97 -10.49
CA SER A 280 -34.59 19.19 -10.51
C SER A 280 -35.22 18.76 -9.19
N VAL A 281 -36.05 19.61 -8.61
CA VAL A 281 -36.79 19.36 -7.38
C VAL A 281 -38.27 19.48 -7.59
N THR A 282 -39.05 18.73 -6.85
CA THR A 282 -40.53 18.78 -6.87
C THR A 282 -41.01 19.25 -5.50
N ASN A 283 -41.95 20.18 -5.47
CA ASN A 283 -42.53 20.70 -4.24
C ASN A 283 -42.97 19.58 -3.29
N THR A 284 -42.68 19.74 -2.02
CA THR A 284 -42.92 18.77 -0.93
C THR A 284 -42.12 17.47 -0.99
N SER A 285 -41.22 17.29 -1.98
CA SER A 285 -40.37 16.10 -2.11
C SER A 285 -38.95 16.38 -1.60
N SER A 286 -38.40 15.44 -0.83
CA SER A 286 -36.97 15.42 -0.47
C SER A 286 -36.10 14.74 -1.53
N VAL A 287 -36.71 14.08 -2.50
CA VAL A 287 -35.99 13.42 -3.58
C VAL A 287 -35.72 14.41 -4.70
N ILE A 288 -34.43 14.57 -5.01
CA ILE A 288 -33.99 15.41 -6.13
C ILE A 288 -33.54 14.54 -7.30
N THR A 289 -33.71 15.05 -8.52
CA THR A 289 -33.27 14.40 -9.76
C THR A 289 -32.05 15.13 -10.31
N ILE A 290 -31.00 14.40 -10.59
CA ILE A 290 -29.77 14.89 -11.20
C ILE A 290 -29.72 14.46 -12.66
N THR A 291 -29.39 15.40 -13.56
CA THR A 291 -29.32 15.17 -15.02
C THR A 291 -27.87 15.30 -15.49
N ASP A 292 -27.35 14.24 -16.09
CA ASP A 292 -26.02 14.20 -16.73
C ASP A 292 -26.09 14.47 -18.23
N LYS A 293 -25.00 14.99 -18.79
CA LYS A 293 -24.89 15.31 -20.22
C LYS A 293 -24.75 14.08 -21.11
N GLY A 294 -23.93 13.11 -20.68
CA GLY A 294 -23.44 12.02 -21.54
C GLY A 294 -23.97 10.63 -21.21
N GLY A 295 -24.37 10.42 -19.99
CA GLY A 295 -24.75 9.11 -19.44
C GLY A 295 -23.84 8.67 -18.31
N HIS A 296 -24.44 8.49 -17.14
CA HIS A 296 -23.72 8.31 -15.89
C HIS A 296 -23.24 6.85 -15.65
N GLY A 297 -23.95 5.84 -16.13
CA GLY A 297 -23.62 4.43 -15.89
C GLY A 297 -23.79 3.97 -14.45
N ALA A 298 -24.36 4.81 -13.58
CA ALA A 298 -24.65 4.47 -12.19
C ALA A 298 -25.85 3.53 -12.08
N VAL A 299 -25.91 2.77 -10.99
CA VAL A 299 -27.02 1.89 -10.65
C VAL A 299 -27.61 2.26 -9.29
N VAL A 300 -28.80 1.77 -9.01
CA VAL A 300 -29.47 1.96 -7.71
C VAL A 300 -28.60 1.38 -6.60
N GLY A 301 -28.39 2.15 -5.54
CA GLY A 301 -27.55 1.78 -4.41
C GLY A 301 -26.11 2.31 -4.45
N ASP A 302 -25.65 2.81 -5.60
CA ASP A 302 -24.33 3.46 -5.70
C ASP A 302 -24.26 4.69 -4.79
N LYS A 303 -23.05 4.98 -4.28
CA LYS A 303 -22.78 6.20 -3.53
C LYS A 303 -22.33 7.31 -4.47
N VAL A 304 -22.97 8.46 -4.38
CA VAL A 304 -22.62 9.66 -5.15
C VAL A 304 -22.37 10.84 -4.21
N THR A 305 -21.24 11.52 -4.39
CA THR A 305 -20.97 12.78 -3.71
C THR A 305 -21.28 13.93 -4.65
N LEU A 306 -22.22 14.77 -4.27
CA LEU A 306 -22.52 16.01 -4.96
C LEU A 306 -21.74 17.16 -4.33
N SER A 307 -21.27 18.10 -5.14
CA SER A 307 -20.56 19.31 -4.70
C SER A 307 -20.81 20.48 -5.64
N GLY A 308 -20.59 21.68 -5.15
CA GLY A 308 -20.69 22.91 -5.95
C GLY A 308 -22.13 23.35 -6.27
N ALA A 309 -23.14 22.70 -5.70
CA ALA A 309 -24.54 23.11 -5.88
C ALA A 309 -24.89 24.30 -4.98
N ALA A 310 -25.66 25.25 -5.51
CA ALA A 310 -26.38 26.26 -4.75
C ALA A 310 -27.73 25.70 -4.24
N ASP A 311 -28.44 26.46 -3.39
CA ASP A 311 -29.78 26.12 -2.93
C ASP A 311 -30.74 25.95 -4.13
N VAL A 312 -31.61 24.95 -4.09
CA VAL A 312 -32.56 24.66 -5.17
C VAL A 312 -33.94 24.43 -4.60
N GLY A 313 -34.91 25.31 -4.96
CA GLY A 313 -36.29 25.16 -4.60
C GLY A 313 -36.56 25.05 -3.11
N GLY A 314 -35.74 25.66 -2.26
CA GLY A 314 -35.82 25.58 -0.80
C GLY A 314 -35.02 24.44 -0.17
N VAL A 315 -34.44 23.52 -0.96
CA VAL A 315 -33.48 22.53 -0.47
C VAL A 315 -32.13 23.22 -0.30
N ALA A 316 -31.60 23.19 0.91
CA ALA A 316 -30.35 23.87 1.25
C ALA A 316 -29.14 23.21 0.58
N ALA A 317 -28.17 24.01 0.10
CA ALA A 317 -26.93 23.55 -0.51
C ALA A 317 -26.16 22.53 0.36
N ALA A 318 -26.16 22.71 1.67
CA ALA A 318 -25.51 21.80 2.61
C ALA A 318 -26.14 20.39 2.60
N ASN A 319 -27.44 20.29 2.32
CA ASN A 319 -28.14 19.00 2.19
C ASN A 319 -27.97 18.36 0.81
N ILE A 320 -27.58 19.13 -0.18
CA ILE A 320 -27.25 18.65 -1.53
C ILE A 320 -25.77 18.25 -1.61
N ASN A 321 -24.86 19.10 -1.13
CA ASN A 321 -23.41 18.94 -1.27
C ASN A 321 -22.83 17.98 -0.22
N LYS A 322 -23.21 16.72 -0.31
CA LYS A 322 -22.72 15.61 0.56
C LYS A 322 -22.81 14.28 -0.19
N GLU A 323 -22.38 13.20 0.46
CA GLU A 323 -22.61 11.86 -0.05
C GLU A 323 -24.06 11.43 0.09
N HIS A 324 -24.61 10.89 -0.98
CA HIS A 324 -25.95 10.31 -1.07
C HIS A 324 -25.90 8.89 -1.60
N THR A 325 -26.96 8.13 -1.35
CA THR A 325 -27.19 6.86 -2.03
C THR A 325 -28.16 7.10 -3.21
N ILE A 326 -27.82 6.58 -4.39
CA ILE A 326 -28.70 6.66 -5.56
C ILE A 326 -29.96 5.84 -5.29
N ALA A 327 -31.10 6.52 -5.25
CA ALA A 327 -32.40 5.92 -4.94
C ALA A 327 -33.03 5.26 -6.16
N THR A 328 -32.99 5.94 -7.31
CA THR A 328 -33.50 5.40 -8.58
C THR A 328 -32.65 5.85 -9.76
N VAL A 329 -32.70 5.08 -10.84
CA VAL A 329 -32.07 5.39 -12.14
C VAL A 329 -33.15 5.33 -13.22
N PRO A 330 -33.90 6.42 -13.43
CA PRO A 330 -34.99 6.44 -14.43
C PRO A 330 -34.51 6.19 -15.87
N ASN A 331 -33.33 6.68 -16.22
CA ASN A 331 -32.68 6.43 -17.51
C ASN A 331 -31.18 6.68 -17.44
N LYS A 332 -30.46 6.45 -18.54
CA LYS A 332 -29.00 6.57 -18.60
C LYS A 332 -28.43 7.97 -18.32
N ARG A 333 -29.26 9.00 -18.30
CA ARG A 333 -28.84 10.40 -18.06
C ARG A 333 -29.36 10.97 -16.76
N THR A 334 -30.28 10.29 -16.07
CA THR A 334 -30.87 10.81 -14.83
C THR A 334 -30.83 9.78 -13.72
N PHE A 335 -30.47 10.23 -12.55
CA PHE A 335 -30.60 9.46 -11.30
C PHE A 335 -31.19 10.34 -10.20
N THR A 336 -31.75 9.71 -9.18
CA THR A 336 -32.32 10.41 -8.04
C THR A 336 -31.59 10.08 -6.74
N VAL A 337 -31.57 11.06 -5.85
CA VAL A 337 -31.10 10.89 -4.48
C VAL A 337 -32.07 11.54 -3.50
N ASP A 338 -32.11 11.04 -2.28
CA ASP A 338 -32.89 11.64 -1.19
C ASP A 338 -31.98 12.55 -0.36
N THR A 339 -32.31 13.83 -0.28
CA THR A 339 -31.57 14.82 0.50
C THR A 339 -31.99 14.87 1.96
N GLY A 340 -33.18 14.31 2.28
CA GLY A 340 -33.84 14.43 3.58
C GLY A 340 -34.43 15.82 3.84
N ASP A 341 -34.37 16.74 2.86
CA ASP A 341 -34.85 18.13 2.95
C ASP A 341 -35.91 18.37 1.86
N ALA A 342 -37.14 18.64 2.25
CA ALA A 342 -38.25 18.75 1.32
C ALA A 342 -38.27 20.11 0.60
N ALA A 343 -38.37 20.06 -0.73
CA ALA A 343 -38.42 21.27 -1.52
C ALA A 343 -39.73 22.07 -1.26
N SER A 344 -39.62 23.37 -1.21
CA SER A 344 -40.73 24.30 -1.05
C SER A 344 -41.34 24.76 -2.38
N SER A 345 -40.70 24.42 -3.50
CA SER A 345 -41.19 24.74 -4.87
C SER A 345 -40.68 23.74 -5.88
N THR A 346 -41.40 23.58 -6.98
CA THR A 346 -40.93 22.76 -8.13
C THR A 346 -40.09 23.64 -9.05
N THR A 347 -38.82 23.33 -9.20
CA THR A 347 -37.88 24.10 -10.04
C THR A 347 -36.66 23.28 -10.44
N THR A 348 -35.85 23.85 -11.32
CA THR A 348 -34.51 23.35 -11.67
C THR A 348 -33.45 24.36 -11.26
N GLY A 349 -32.28 23.89 -10.82
CA GLY A 349 -31.24 24.77 -10.31
C GLY A 349 -29.94 24.06 -10.01
N GLY A 350 -29.18 24.63 -9.09
CA GLY A 350 -27.88 24.15 -8.62
C GLY A 350 -26.68 24.92 -9.18
N GLY A 351 -26.85 25.66 -10.29
CA GLY A 351 -25.77 26.43 -10.90
C GLY A 351 -24.96 25.63 -11.93
N SER A 352 -23.86 26.21 -12.39
CA SER A 352 -22.96 25.62 -13.39
C SER A 352 -21.76 24.87 -12.80
N SER A 353 -21.57 24.93 -11.48
CA SER A 353 -20.43 24.36 -10.77
C SER A 353 -20.73 23.00 -10.13
N VAL A 354 -21.91 22.41 -10.42
CA VAL A 354 -22.31 21.15 -9.82
C VAL A 354 -21.51 19.99 -10.40
N VAL A 355 -20.86 19.25 -9.52
CA VAL A 355 -20.10 18.04 -9.83
C VAL A 355 -20.70 16.86 -9.08
N ALA A 356 -20.86 15.74 -9.77
CA ALA A 356 -21.23 14.47 -9.18
C ALA A 356 -20.06 13.48 -9.31
N THR A 357 -19.51 13.06 -8.18
CA THR A 357 -18.47 12.01 -8.12
C THR A 357 -19.09 10.76 -7.53
N TYR A 358 -19.02 9.64 -8.22
CA TYR A 358 -19.59 8.39 -7.75
C TYR A 358 -18.75 7.20 -8.14
N GLN A 359 -18.89 6.14 -7.37
CA GLN A 359 -18.37 4.84 -7.67
C GLN A 359 -19.51 4.01 -8.27
N ALA A 360 -19.42 3.70 -9.56
CA ALA A 360 -20.43 2.88 -10.19
C ALA A 360 -20.40 1.45 -9.63
N GLY A 361 -21.56 0.77 -9.62
CA GLY A 361 -21.73 -0.56 -9.02
C GLY A 361 -20.87 -1.68 -9.59
N THR A 362 -20.14 -1.44 -10.68
CA THR A 362 -19.14 -2.36 -11.23
C THR A 362 -17.74 -2.13 -10.67
N TYR A 363 -17.50 -1.03 -9.99
CA TYR A 363 -16.16 -0.66 -9.53
C TYR A 363 -15.77 -1.39 -8.25
N TYR A 364 -16.29 -1.09 -7.14
CA TYR A 364 -16.03 -1.74 -5.84
C TYR A 364 -14.68 -2.44 -5.68
N PRO A 365 -13.53 -1.74 -5.90
CA PRO A 365 -12.23 -2.32 -5.65
C PRO A 365 -12.08 -2.69 -4.17
N PRO A 366 -11.20 -3.63 -3.82
CA PRO A 366 -10.86 -3.86 -2.43
C PRO A 366 -10.29 -2.60 -1.80
N VAL A 367 -10.83 -2.18 -0.65
CA VAL A 367 -10.32 -1.01 0.10
C VAL A 367 -9.09 -1.36 0.93
N GLY A 368 -8.84 -2.66 1.16
CA GLY A 368 -7.66 -3.16 1.84
C GLY A 368 -7.30 -4.57 1.40
N ALA A 369 -6.01 -4.88 1.42
CA ALA A 369 -5.49 -6.20 1.05
C ALA A 369 -4.16 -6.51 1.76
N TYR A 370 -3.75 -7.78 1.70
CA TYR A 370 -2.43 -8.21 2.12
C TYR A 370 -1.40 -8.02 1.02
N GLN A 371 -1.81 -8.27 -0.22
CA GLN A 371 -0.95 -8.13 -1.39
C GLN A 371 -1.77 -7.83 -2.65
N VAL A 372 -1.17 -7.08 -3.57
CA VAL A 372 -1.66 -6.88 -4.92
C VAL A 372 -0.62 -7.40 -5.92
N LEU A 373 -1.09 -7.98 -7.02
CA LEU A 373 -0.25 -8.44 -8.12
C LEU A 373 -1.06 -8.48 -9.42
N MET A 374 -0.36 -8.59 -10.54
CA MET A 374 -0.96 -8.73 -11.86
C MET A 374 -0.96 -10.18 -12.33
N SER A 375 -2.04 -10.56 -13.01
CA SER A 375 -2.07 -11.80 -13.78
C SER A 375 -1.55 -11.54 -15.19
N ASP A 376 -0.44 -12.17 -15.57
CA ASP A 376 0.14 -12.07 -16.94
C ASP A 376 -0.87 -12.53 -18.01
N THR A 377 -1.66 -13.55 -17.67
CA THR A 377 -2.70 -14.07 -18.56
C THR A 377 -4.02 -13.37 -18.27
N GLY A 378 -4.52 -12.59 -19.21
CA GLY A 378 -5.83 -11.93 -19.11
C GLY A 378 -5.80 -10.54 -18.48
N ARG A 379 -4.65 -10.04 -18.03
CA ARG A 379 -4.46 -8.67 -17.52
C ARG A 379 -5.45 -8.28 -16.41
N HIS A 380 -5.58 -9.13 -15.40
CA HIS A 380 -6.38 -8.87 -14.21
C HIS A 380 -5.50 -8.37 -13.08
N VAL A 381 -5.94 -7.36 -12.36
CA VAL A 381 -5.38 -7.02 -11.06
C VAL A 381 -5.93 -8.01 -10.04
N VAL A 382 -5.07 -8.66 -9.27
CA VAL A 382 -5.45 -9.63 -8.25
C VAL A 382 -5.08 -9.12 -6.88
N ALA A 383 -6.03 -9.12 -5.95
CA ALA A 383 -5.86 -8.77 -4.55
C ALA A 383 -5.98 -10.02 -3.68
N LEU A 384 -4.97 -10.26 -2.86
CA LEU A 384 -4.88 -11.42 -1.97
C LEU A 384 -5.11 -10.99 -0.53
N GLY A 385 -5.88 -11.77 0.24
CA GLY A 385 -6.24 -11.44 1.62
C GLY A 385 -6.92 -10.07 1.67
N CYS A 386 -8.09 -9.93 1.04
CA CYS A 386 -8.66 -8.61 0.76
C CYS A 386 -10.10 -8.47 1.26
N THR A 387 -10.58 -7.23 1.28
CA THR A 387 -11.97 -6.92 1.63
C THR A 387 -12.94 -7.48 0.59
N GLY A 388 -14.11 -7.91 1.05
CA GLY A 388 -15.21 -8.31 0.19
C GLY A 388 -15.84 -7.15 -0.59
N VAL A 389 -16.84 -7.45 -1.41
CA VAL A 389 -17.66 -6.42 -2.07
C VAL A 389 -18.47 -5.68 -0.99
N ASN A 390 -18.41 -4.36 -0.97
CA ASN A 390 -19.09 -3.51 0.03
C ASN A 390 -18.70 -3.83 1.50
N SER A 391 -17.49 -4.34 1.72
CA SER A 391 -16.96 -4.61 3.07
C SER A 391 -15.71 -3.77 3.33
N THR A 392 -15.55 -3.36 4.57
CA THR A 392 -14.32 -2.70 5.07
C THR A 392 -13.40 -3.68 5.77
N ASP A 393 -13.90 -4.87 6.12
CA ASP A 393 -13.16 -5.87 6.86
C ASP A 393 -12.36 -6.77 5.92
N ILE A 394 -11.07 -6.90 6.17
CA ILE A 394 -10.19 -7.77 5.39
C ILE A 394 -10.45 -9.22 5.81
N ASN A 395 -10.81 -10.06 4.83
CA ASN A 395 -10.80 -11.50 5.00
C ASN A 395 -9.43 -12.04 4.55
N PRO A 396 -8.62 -12.61 5.46
CA PRO A 396 -7.26 -13.06 5.18
C PRO A 396 -7.14 -14.14 4.10
N LEU A 397 -8.22 -14.87 3.80
CA LEU A 397 -8.25 -15.93 2.78
C LEU A 397 -8.96 -15.53 1.48
N ASN A 398 -9.53 -14.31 1.43
CA ASN A 398 -10.26 -13.87 0.26
C ASN A 398 -9.31 -13.44 -0.87
N VAL A 399 -9.60 -13.91 -2.09
CA VAL A 399 -8.91 -13.52 -3.32
C VAL A 399 -9.94 -12.86 -4.21
N ARG A 400 -9.66 -11.65 -4.69
CA ARG A 400 -10.49 -10.96 -5.67
C ARG A 400 -9.65 -10.53 -6.86
N TRP A 401 -10.29 -10.46 -8.02
CA TRP A 401 -9.64 -9.99 -9.23
C TRP A 401 -10.54 -9.00 -9.99
N SER A 402 -9.91 -8.02 -10.62
CA SER A 402 -10.60 -7.05 -11.48
C SER A 402 -11.11 -7.72 -12.75
N SER A 403 -11.96 -7.02 -13.52
CA SER A 403 -12.21 -7.40 -14.90
C SER A 403 -10.94 -7.23 -15.74
N ALA A 404 -10.83 -8.01 -16.82
CA ALA A 404 -9.68 -7.96 -17.71
C ALA A 404 -9.42 -6.55 -18.25
N SER A 405 -8.16 -6.16 -18.31
CA SER A 405 -7.69 -4.88 -18.85
C SER A 405 -8.33 -3.63 -18.21
N THR A 406 -8.75 -3.71 -16.94
CA THR A 406 -9.22 -2.56 -16.17
C THR A 406 -8.85 -2.66 -14.70
N VAL A 407 -8.41 -1.56 -14.12
CA VAL A 407 -8.14 -1.47 -12.67
C VAL A 407 -9.41 -1.18 -11.87
N GLY A 408 -10.49 -0.73 -12.55
CA GLY A 408 -11.67 -0.13 -11.92
C GLY A 408 -12.83 -1.09 -11.68
N THR A 409 -12.92 -2.18 -12.40
CA THR A 409 -14.12 -3.04 -12.39
C THR A 409 -13.87 -4.30 -11.56
N TRP A 410 -14.47 -4.37 -10.37
CA TRP A 410 -14.23 -5.43 -9.40
C TRP A 410 -15.48 -6.18 -8.93
N GLN A 411 -16.67 -5.68 -9.25
CA GLN A 411 -17.91 -6.39 -8.94
C GLN A 411 -18.14 -7.49 -9.95
N PRO A 412 -18.33 -8.76 -9.52
CA PRO A 412 -18.68 -9.85 -10.42
C PRO A 412 -20.06 -9.64 -11.04
N LEU A 413 -20.11 -9.57 -12.35
CA LEU A 413 -21.33 -9.48 -13.16
C LEU A 413 -21.23 -10.47 -14.33
N SER A 414 -22.39 -10.90 -14.86
CA SER A 414 -22.42 -11.79 -16.05
C SER A 414 -21.80 -11.16 -17.31
N THR A 415 -21.59 -9.84 -17.29
CA THR A 415 -21.07 -9.06 -18.44
C THR A 415 -19.59 -8.74 -18.35
N ASN A 416 -18.90 -9.13 -17.26
CA ASN A 416 -17.49 -8.86 -17.05
C ASN A 416 -16.74 -10.10 -16.54
N SER A 417 -15.42 -9.99 -16.39
CA SER A 417 -14.56 -11.08 -15.90
C SER A 417 -14.11 -10.90 -14.47
N ALA A 418 -14.59 -9.87 -13.75
CA ALA A 418 -14.29 -9.69 -12.34
C ALA A 418 -14.85 -10.84 -11.50
N GLY A 419 -14.16 -11.17 -10.41
CA GLY A 419 -14.59 -12.25 -9.54
C GLY A 419 -13.88 -12.25 -8.21
N GLY A 420 -14.18 -13.25 -7.41
CA GLY A 420 -13.52 -13.51 -6.15
C GLY A 420 -13.82 -14.90 -5.65
N GLN A 421 -12.91 -15.41 -4.85
CA GLN A 421 -13.04 -16.70 -4.20
C GLN A 421 -12.26 -16.69 -2.88
N GLU A 422 -12.85 -17.27 -1.85
CA GLU A 422 -12.16 -17.55 -0.60
C GLU A 422 -11.42 -18.88 -0.70
N LEU A 423 -10.16 -18.95 -0.24
CA LEU A 423 -9.39 -20.18 -0.20
C LEU A 423 -9.92 -21.10 0.90
N ALA A 424 -9.96 -22.39 0.58
CA ALA A 424 -10.54 -23.40 1.47
C ALA A 424 -9.58 -23.86 2.58
N SER A 425 -8.27 -23.58 2.48
CA SER A 425 -7.24 -24.08 3.39
C SER A 425 -6.40 -22.95 3.95
N GLY A 426 -6.16 -22.98 5.27
CA GLY A 426 -5.36 -22.02 6.00
C GLY A 426 -6.17 -21.05 6.83
N SER A 427 -5.47 -20.17 7.53
CA SER A 427 -6.04 -19.06 8.30
C SER A 427 -5.71 -17.71 7.69
N GLU A 428 -4.61 -17.61 6.95
CA GLU A 428 -4.22 -16.40 6.24
C GLU A 428 -3.36 -16.69 5.01
N ILE A 429 -3.42 -15.78 4.04
CA ILE A 429 -2.51 -15.74 2.90
C ILE A 429 -1.23 -15.04 3.33
N ILE A 430 -0.11 -15.72 3.22
CA ILE A 430 1.21 -15.14 3.47
C ILE A 430 1.63 -14.26 2.30
N GLY A 431 1.48 -14.75 1.07
CA GLY A 431 1.79 -14.00 -0.13
C GLY A 431 1.50 -14.78 -1.41
N GLY A 432 1.74 -14.14 -2.54
CA GLY A 432 1.58 -14.73 -3.86
C GLY A 432 2.66 -14.27 -4.83
N LEU A 433 2.91 -15.07 -5.85
CA LEU A 433 3.84 -14.76 -6.93
C LEU A 433 3.22 -15.10 -8.29
N SER A 434 3.21 -14.14 -9.19
CA SER A 434 2.73 -14.32 -10.55
C SER A 434 3.79 -14.99 -11.43
N THR A 435 3.35 -15.91 -12.26
CA THR A 435 4.12 -16.50 -13.35
C THR A 435 3.35 -16.34 -14.67
N ARG A 436 3.95 -16.68 -15.78
CA ARG A 436 3.30 -16.57 -17.10
C ARG A 436 2.02 -17.40 -17.23
N GLN A 437 1.83 -18.46 -16.43
CA GLN A 437 0.72 -19.40 -16.60
C GLN A 437 -0.22 -19.44 -15.39
N GLU A 438 0.28 -19.08 -14.21
CA GLU A 438 -0.45 -19.21 -12.95
C GLU A 438 0.10 -18.25 -11.90
N ILE A 439 -0.72 -18.00 -10.91
CA ILE A 439 -0.32 -17.32 -9.68
C ILE A 439 -0.24 -18.39 -8.60
N ILE A 440 0.90 -18.49 -7.93
CA ILE A 440 1.05 -19.34 -6.77
C ILE A 440 0.78 -18.52 -5.53
N ILE A 441 -0.12 -19.01 -4.70
CA ILE A 441 -0.57 -18.38 -3.45
C ILE A 441 -0.17 -19.27 -2.28
N TRP A 442 0.60 -18.72 -1.36
CA TRP A 442 0.97 -19.37 -0.10
C TRP A 442 0.02 -18.97 1.00
N THR A 443 -0.57 -19.95 1.65
CA THR A 443 -1.22 -19.79 2.95
C THR A 443 -0.26 -20.21 4.07
N ASP A 444 -0.68 -20.04 5.30
CA ASP A 444 0.07 -20.53 6.48
C ASP A 444 0.20 -22.08 6.54
N VAL A 445 -0.56 -22.83 5.74
CA VAL A 445 -0.60 -24.29 5.75
C VAL A 445 -0.29 -24.97 4.40
N GLY A 446 -0.23 -24.22 3.29
CA GLY A 446 -0.01 -24.84 1.98
C GLY A 446 0.06 -23.87 0.81
N LEU A 447 0.14 -24.44 -0.39
CA LEU A 447 0.23 -23.74 -1.66
C LEU A 447 -1.01 -24.01 -2.52
N THR A 448 -1.55 -22.97 -3.09
CA THR A 448 -2.65 -23.02 -4.07
C THR A 448 -2.19 -22.40 -5.40
N SER A 449 -2.45 -23.08 -6.50
CA SER A 449 -2.28 -22.57 -7.86
C SER A 449 -3.59 -21.92 -8.31
N MET A 450 -3.54 -20.67 -8.71
CA MET A 450 -4.62 -19.92 -9.36
C MET A 450 -4.30 -19.80 -10.84
N ARG A 451 -5.09 -20.46 -11.70
CA ARG A 451 -4.88 -20.49 -13.16
C ARG A 451 -6.02 -19.84 -13.91
N TYR A 452 -5.69 -19.06 -14.91
CA TYR A 452 -6.68 -18.52 -15.84
C TYR A 452 -7.21 -19.62 -16.75
N ILE A 453 -8.55 -19.80 -16.76
CA ILE A 453 -9.24 -20.82 -17.56
C ILE A 453 -10.24 -20.22 -18.55
N GLY A 454 -10.47 -18.91 -18.49
CA GLY A 454 -11.44 -18.21 -19.35
C GLY A 454 -12.88 -18.35 -18.86
N SER A 455 -13.80 -17.77 -19.65
CA SER A 455 -15.25 -17.75 -19.34
C SER A 455 -15.81 -19.17 -19.21
N PRO A 456 -16.77 -19.42 -18.27
CA PRO A 456 -17.45 -18.44 -17.41
C PRO A 456 -16.80 -18.21 -16.04
N TYR A 457 -15.82 -19.01 -15.64
CA TYR A 457 -15.26 -18.97 -14.28
C TYR A 457 -14.00 -18.12 -14.13
N TYR A 458 -13.33 -17.83 -15.25
CA TYR A 458 -12.09 -17.07 -15.39
C TYR A 458 -10.88 -17.64 -14.68
N PHE A 459 -10.96 -18.02 -13.39
CA PHE A 459 -9.87 -18.63 -12.66
C PHE A 459 -10.28 -19.92 -11.97
N SER A 460 -9.39 -20.89 -11.97
CA SER A 460 -9.48 -22.13 -11.18
C SER A 460 -8.45 -22.09 -10.06
N PHE A 461 -8.81 -22.68 -8.93
CA PHE A 461 -7.96 -22.80 -7.74
C PHE A 461 -7.70 -24.27 -7.47
N THR A 462 -6.44 -24.66 -7.42
CA THR A 462 -6.02 -26.03 -7.18
C THR A 462 -4.98 -26.06 -6.07
N GLU A 463 -5.24 -26.79 -5.00
CA GLU A 463 -4.26 -27.00 -3.95
C GLU A 463 -3.11 -27.88 -4.47
N VAL A 464 -1.89 -27.37 -4.40
CA VAL A 464 -0.68 -28.01 -4.97
C VAL A 464 0.07 -28.79 -3.91
N ALA A 465 0.17 -28.24 -2.69
CA ALA A 465 0.91 -28.86 -1.60
C ALA A 465 0.37 -28.41 -0.24
N LYS A 466 0.52 -29.27 0.76
CA LYS A 466 0.17 -29.06 2.17
C LYS A 466 1.37 -29.20 3.08
N GLY A 467 1.26 -28.65 4.30
CA GLY A 467 2.28 -28.78 5.34
C GLY A 467 3.54 -27.98 5.09
N MET A 468 3.46 -26.95 4.23
CA MET A 468 4.54 -26.01 3.97
C MET A 468 3.97 -24.61 3.71
N SER A 469 4.79 -23.60 3.90
CA SER A 469 4.38 -22.22 3.76
C SER A 469 5.52 -21.38 3.17
N MET A 470 5.41 -20.08 3.28
CA MET A 470 6.48 -19.13 2.98
C MET A 470 6.78 -18.34 4.26
N ILE A 471 8.06 -18.21 4.61
CA ILE A 471 8.46 -17.55 5.86
C ILE A 471 8.08 -16.08 5.93
N SER A 472 8.08 -15.40 4.77
CA SER A 472 7.68 -13.99 4.63
C SER A 472 7.02 -13.74 3.27
N PRO A 473 6.25 -12.66 3.11
CA PRO A 473 5.59 -12.32 1.84
C PRO A 473 6.53 -12.13 0.65
N ASN A 474 7.83 -11.87 0.89
CA ASN A 474 8.83 -11.64 -0.14
C ASN A 474 9.91 -12.74 -0.19
N ALA A 475 9.71 -13.89 0.47
CA ALA A 475 10.69 -14.98 0.53
C ALA A 475 10.67 -15.92 -0.68
N ALA A 476 9.91 -15.58 -1.73
CA ALA A 476 9.84 -16.34 -2.98
C ALA A 476 10.30 -15.50 -4.16
N VAL A 477 10.93 -16.15 -5.15
CA VAL A 477 11.36 -15.53 -6.40
C VAL A 477 11.20 -16.48 -7.57
N ASN A 478 10.82 -15.95 -8.73
CA ASN A 478 10.78 -16.68 -9.99
C ASN A 478 12.14 -16.54 -10.71
N ALA A 479 12.82 -17.64 -10.91
CA ALA A 479 14.06 -17.72 -11.66
C ALA A 479 13.87 -18.64 -12.87
N ASN A 480 13.79 -18.07 -14.07
CA ASN A 480 13.67 -18.79 -15.33
C ASN A 480 12.47 -19.77 -15.38
N GLY A 481 11.32 -19.39 -14.82
CA GLY A 481 10.10 -20.20 -14.82
C GLY A 481 10.02 -21.23 -13.70
N ARG A 482 11.01 -21.30 -12.82
CA ARG A 482 10.99 -22.06 -11.58
C ARG A 482 10.91 -21.10 -10.40
N ILE A 483 9.97 -21.33 -9.49
CA ILE A 483 9.86 -20.56 -8.25
C ILE A 483 10.73 -21.21 -7.19
N PHE A 484 11.50 -20.40 -6.49
CA PHE A 484 12.25 -20.80 -5.32
C PHE A 484 11.71 -20.05 -4.12
N PHE A 485 11.50 -20.74 -3.00
CA PHE A 485 10.98 -20.11 -1.79
C PHE A 485 11.58 -20.72 -0.52
N MET A 486 11.64 -19.90 0.53
CA MET A 486 12.09 -20.25 1.87
C MET A 486 10.88 -20.43 2.77
N ASP A 487 10.77 -21.59 3.41
CA ASP A 487 9.85 -21.90 4.48
C ASP A 487 10.50 -21.66 5.84
N ARG A 488 9.83 -22.00 6.93
CA ARG A 488 10.31 -21.82 8.32
C ARG A 488 11.46 -22.75 8.73
N GLY A 489 11.81 -23.71 7.95
CA GLY A 489 12.87 -24.66 8.26
C GLY A 489 13.51 -25.34 7.04
N ASP A 490 13.12 -24.96 5.83
CA ASP A 490 13.60 -25.57 4.61
C ASP A 490 13.52 -24.64 3.40
N PHE A 491 14.21 -25.03 2.33
CA PHE A 491 14.11 -24.38 1.03
C PHE A 491 13.43 -25.31 0.03
N TYR A 492 12.60 -24.72 -0.81
CA TYR A 492 11.81 -25.44 -1.80
C TYR A 492 11.89 -24.81 -3.18
N SER A 493 11.63 -25.62 -4.20
CA SER A 493 11.37 -25.15 -5.55
C SER A 493 10.05 -25.67 -6.09
N TYR A 494 9.40 -24.89 -6.94
CA TYR A 494 8.17 -25.24 -7.63
C TYR A 494 8.30 -25.05 -9.15
N ALA A 495 7.92 -26.08 -9.88
CA ALA A 495 7.82 -26.08 -11.35
C ALA A 495 6.73 -27.07 -11.75
N GLY A 496 5.46 -26.78 -11.37
CA GLY A 496 4.32 -27.71 -11.49
C GLY A 496 4.20 -28.73 -10.35
N SER A 497 5.27 -28.98 -9.61
CA SER A 497 5.28 -29.74 -8.35
C SER A 497 6.31 -29.13 -7.40
N VAL A 498 6.07 -29.29 -6.10
CA VAL A 498 7.00 -28.81 -5.07
C VAL A 498 8.08 -29.83 -4.82
N GLN A 499 9.33 -29.38 -4.76
CA GLN A 499 10.50 -30.20 -4.46
C GLN A 499 11.33 -29.51 -3.39
N LYS A 500 11.70 -30.26 -2.34
CA LYS A 500 12.63 -29.81 -1.32
C LYS A 500 14.03 -29.67 -1.93
N LEU A 501 14.70 -28.55 -1.66
CA LEU A 501 16.08 -28.34 -2.05
C LEU A 501 17.02 -28.92 -0.98
N GLN A 502 18.05 -29.60 -1.44
CA GLN A 502 19.13 -30.01 -0.53
C GLN A 502 19.97 -28.79 -0.20
N CYS A 503 20.04 -28.44 1.07
CA CYS A 503 20.82 -27.31 1.56
C CYS A 503 21.83 -27.80 2.59
N PRO A 504 23.12 -27.90 2.25
CA PRO A 504 24.15 -28.42 3.17
C PRO A 504 24.61 -27.38 4.21
N VAL A 505 23.98 -26.23 4.29
CA VAL A 505 24.16 -25.18 5.29
C VAL A 505 22.86 -24.85 6.02
N LEU A 506 21.90 -25.79 6.02
CA LEU A 506 20.55 -25.56 6.50
C LEU A 506 20.52 -25.13 7.98
N SER A 507 21.21 -25.89 8.85
CA SER A 507 21.25 -25.58 10.27
C SER A 507 21.91 -24.22 10.53
N THR A 508 23.00 -23.91 9.85
CA THR A 508 23.69 -22.60 10.00
C THR A 508 22.75 -21.42 9.70
N VAL A 509 21.91 -21.55 8.66
CA VAL A 509 20.98 -20.48 8.28
C VAL A 509 19.85 -20.35 9.30
N PHE A 510 19.22 -21.47 9.68
CA PHE A 510 18.04 -21.41 10.54
C PHE A 510 18.35 -21.23 12.02
N ASP A 511 19.57 -21.60 12.47
CA ASP A 511 20.04 -21.31 13.83
C ASP A 511 20.45 -19.85 14.02
N ASP A 512 20.86 -19.15 12.93
CA ASP A 512 21.21 -17.72 12.94
C ASP A 512 20.03 -16.79 12.60
N LEU A 513 18.93 -17.34 12.12
CA LEU A 513 17.78 -16.54 11.68
C LEU A 513 16.98 -15.96 12.86
N ASP A 514 16.88 -14.63 12.94
CA ASP A 514 15.95 -13.96 13.85
C ASP A 514 14.49 -14.19 13.42
N LEU A 515 13.85 -15.20 14.01
CA LEU A 515 12.46 -15.55 13.76
C LEU A 515 11.48 -14.44 14.17
N GLY A 516 11.83 -13.59 15.12
CA GLY A 516 11.03 -12.43 15.50
C GLY A 516 10.95 -11.39 14.38
N GLN A 517 11.97 -11.33 13.51
CA GLN A 517 12.03 -10.44 12.36
C GLN A 517 11.84 -11.17 11.01
N ARG A 518 11.29 -12.38 11.00
CA ARG A 518 11.14 -13.23 9.81
C ARG A 518 10.49 -12.53 8.61
N ASN A 519 9.60 -11.57 8.84
CA ASN A 519 8.92 -10.83 7.79
C ASN A 519 9.86 -9.92 6.96
N LYS A 520 11.12 -9.76 7.39
CA LYS A 520 12.17 -9.07 6.64
C LYS A 520 12.89 -9.96 5.63
N VAL A 521 12.67 -11.27 5.66
CA VAL A 521 13.29 -12.19 4.69
C VAL A 521 12.81 -11.84 3.28
N VAL A 522 13.78 -11.69 2.36
CA VAL A 522 13.50 -11.40 0.95
C VAL A 522 14.35 -12.26 0.04
N ALA A 523 13.74 -12.75 -1.04
CA ALA A 523 14.43 -13.50 -2.09
C ALA A 523 14.73 -12.61 -3.30
N GLY A 524 15.86 -12.85 -3.95
CA GLY A 524 16.26 -12.18 -5.18
C GLY A 524 16.86 -13.15 -6.20
N HIS A 525 16.69 -12.86 -7.48
CA HIS A 525 17.30 -13.59 -8.57
C HIS A 525 18.35 -12.72 -9.26
N ASN A 526 19.54 -13.28 -9.39
CA ASN A 526 20.63 -12.67 -10.17
C ASN A 526 20.82 -13.44 -11.47
N PRO A 527 20.26 -12.97 -12.59
CA PRO A 527 20.30 -13.69 -13.86
C PRO A 527 21.72 -13.80 -14.46
N ASP A 528 22.61 -12.83 -14.20
CA ASP A 528 23.96 -12.81 -14.74
C ASP A 528 24.81 -13.97 -14.24
N PHE A 529 24.53 -14.43 -13.04
CA PHE A 529 25.22 -15.55 -12.41
C PHE A 529 24.34 -16.78 -12.20
N SER A 530 23.05 -16.72 -12.61
CA SER A 530 22.06 -17.80 -12.39
C SER A 530 21.95 -18.19 -10.91
N GLU A 531 21.89 -17.19 -10.04
CA GLU A 531 21.85 -17.35 -8.59
C GLU A 531 20.48 -16.91 -8.04
N VAL A 532 20.03 -17.65 -7.03
CA VAL A 532 18.94 -17.23 -6.15
C VAL A 532 19.55 -16.92 -4.79
N MET A 533 19.20 -15.77 -4.23
CA MET A 533 19.72 -15.27 -2.96
C MET A 533 18.56 -15.01 -2.01
N TRP A 534 18.76 -15.38 -0.74
CA TRP A 534 17.89 -14.95 0.36
C TRP A 534 18.67 -14.03 1.29
N PHE A 535 18.07 -12.90 1.59
CA PHE A 535 18.56 -11.96 2.59
C PHE A 535 17.67 -12.11 3.82
N TYR A 536 18.25 -12.40 4.96
CA TYR A 536 17.51 -12.63 6.20
C TYR A 536 18.15 -11.87 7.38
N PRO A 537 17.35 -11.50 8.40
CA PRO A 537 17.88 -10.91 9.63
C PRO A 537 18.57 -12.00 10.44
N SER A 538 19.81 -11.74 10.86
CA SER A 538 20.62 -12.61 11.72
C SER A 538 20.38 -12.26 13.19
N GLU A 539 20.26 -13.26 14.08
CA GLU A 539 20.24 -13.04 15.54
C GLU A 539 21.56 -12.45 16.06
N SER A 540 22.69 -12.82 15.43
CA SER A 540 24.03 -12.36 15.83
C SER A 540 24.37 -10.98 15.25
N GLY A 541 23.60 -10.48 14.27
CA GLY A 541 23.80 -9.20 13.62
C GLY A 541 23.29 -8.05 14.47
N SER A 542 24.16 -7.11 14.83
CA SER A 542 23.71 -5.77 15.24
C SER A 542 23.05 -5.11 14.04
N GLY A 543 21.71 -5.12 13.97
CA GLY A 543 20.86 -4.68 12.87
C GLY A 543 21.00 -3.23 12.45
#